data_fd0866facb74c3aae050140b071aa7e0
#
_entry.id   fd0866facb74c3aae050140b071aa7e0
#
_cell.length_a   1.000
_cell.length_b   1.000
_cell.length_c   1.000
_cell.angle_alpha   90.00
_cell.angle_beta   90.00
_cell.angle_gamma   90.00
#
_symmetry.space_group_name_H-M   'P 1'
#
loop_
_entity.id
_entity.type
_entity.pdbx_description
1 polymer ?
#
loop_
_entity_poly.entity_id
_entity_poly.type
_entity_poly.pdbx_seq_one_letter_code
_entity_poly.pdbx_strand_id
1 'polypeptide(L)'
;MRTCSVVLLLLLSGIFPFVSALEEPVLKDIGAPLSENPEDAPITYSYSPAVRASFARASDISQYSDTELASATQWVAVSSQPIGKESNLLANAWIIDISWQQAPGYFADLQAKGIVETAYPLVSKEVTPRWTPNDPYFSDQWHLENTGQTGSNANEDVNITGAWNSYKGTGVVIGIVDDGLDWNHPDLDDYYESSLDYDFCSNDNDPTPSSFDGHGTSAAGVAASVGGNSLGTTGAAPGAGLAGLELISCSLSDSREGDALSHEQQSIDIYSNSWGPSDDGETLKGPGPLMLAAFESDINQGRGGLGNIITWAAGNGLDDDDNSN
;
A
#
# COMPACT_ATOMS: atom_id res chain seq x y z
N MET A 1 -23.76 -4.92 17.88
CA MET A 1 -22.60 -4.12 17.48
C MET A 1 -22.44 -4.38 15.99
N ARG A 2 -22.76 -3.39 15.15
CA ARG A 2 -22.63 -3.52 13.69
C ARG A 2 -21.21 -3.06 13.33
N THR A 3 -20.44 -3.92 12.72
CA THR A 3 -19.07 -3.63 12.26
C THR A 3 -19.14 -2.73 11.04
N CYS A 4 -18.59 -1.53 11.15
CA CYS A 4 -18.38 -0.63 10.01
C CYS A 4 -17.17 -1.15 9.20
N SER A 5 -17.40 -1.61 7.97
CA SER A 5 -16.32 -2.02 7.07
C SER A 5 -15.89 -0.79 6.27
N VAL A 6 -14.74 -0.22 6.64
CA VAL A 6 -14.11 0.84 5.85
C VAL A 6 -13.24 0.19 4.77
N VAL A 7 -13.62 0.35 3.53
CA VAL A 7 -12.80 -0.06 2.38
C VAL A 7 -12.09 1.18 1.83
N LEU A 8 -10.80 1.27 2.03
CA LEU A 8 -9.96 2.31 1.45
C LEU A 8 -9.66 1.96 -0.01
N LEU A 9 -10.34 2.61 -0.96
CA LEU A 9 -10.08 2.42 -2.40
C LEU A 9 -9.06 3.45 -2.88
N LEU A 10 -7.80 3.02 -3.03
CA LEU A 10 -6.76 3.80 -3.70
C LEU A 10 -6.91 3.65 -5.22
N LEU A 11 -7.45 4.66 -5.89
CA LEU A 11 -7.41 4.76 -7.35
C LEU A 11 -6.04 5.29 -7.80
N LEU A 12 -5.09 4.38 -8.01
CA LEU A 12 -3.91 4.68 -8.80
C LEU A 12 -4.28 4.55 -10.29
N SER A 13 -4.27 5.67 -11.02
CA SER A 13 -4.36 5.69 -12.48
C SER A 13 -3.06 5.12 -13.08
N GLY A 14 -3.04 3.83 -13.30
CA GLY A 14 -1.97 3.13 -14.00
C GLY A 14 -2.44 1.72 -14.29
N ILE A 15 -2.58 1.41 -15.57
CA ILE A 15 -3.05 0.15 -16.13
C ILE A 15 -2.23 -1.02 -15.58
N PHE A 16 -2.78 -1.75 -14.62
CA PHE A 16 -2.31 -3.10 -14.31
C PHE A 16 -3.38 -4.09 -14.76
N PRO A 17 -3.04 -5.12 -15.55
CA PRO A 17 -3.96 -6.19 -15.85
C PRO A 17 -4.28 -6.94 -14.55
N PHE A 18 -5.57 -7.21 -14.34
CA PHE A 18 -6.06 -8.12 -13.30
C PHE A 18 -5.24 -9.41 -13.34
N VAL A 19 -4.46 -9.67 -12.31
CA VAL A 19 -3.88 -10.99 -12.07
C VAL A 19 -4.94 -11.78 -11.31
N SER A 20 -5.58 -12.70 -12.01
CA SER A 20 -6.43 -13.71 -11.40
C SER A 20 -5.65 -14.46 -10.33
N ALA A 21 -6.34 -14.78 -9.22
CA ALA A 21 -5.93 -15.58 -8.08
C ALA A 21 -4.55 -16.25 -8.22
N LEU A 22 -3.60 -15.79 -7.43
CA LEU A 22 -2.32 -16.49 -7.25
C LEU A 22 -2.64 -17.82 -6.55
N GLU A 23 -2.67 -18.92 -7.31
CA GLU A 23 -2.54 -20.23 -6.73
C GLU A 23 -1.26 -20.26 -5.89
N GLU A 24 -1.34 -20.82 -4.69
CA GLU A 24 -0.18 -20.98 -3.82
C GLU A 24 0.98 -21.58 -4.61
N PRO A 25 2.21 -21.08 -4.49
CA PRO A 25 3.34 -21.67 -5.16
C PRO A 25 3.58 -23.07 -4.56
N VAL A 26 3.14 -24.08 -5.29
CA VAL A 26 3.51 -25.46 -4.97
C VAL A 26 5.02 -25.58 -5.17
N LEU A 27 5.76 -25.62 -4.06
CA LEU A 27 7.23 -25.77 -4.00
C LEU A 27 7.76 -27.06 -4.67
N LYS A 28 6.94 -27.77 -5.45
CA LYS A 28 7.26 -29.06 -6.05
C LYS A 28 7.78 -29.04 -7.49
N ASP A 29 7.75 -27.90 -8.19
CA ASP A 29 8.16 -27.85 -9.61
C ASP A 29 9.40 -26.98 -9.85
N ILE A 30 10.38 -27.03 -8.96
CA ILE A 30 11.67 -26.41 -9.20
C ILE A 30 12.58 -27.39 -9.94
N GLY A 31 12.55 -27.32 -11.26
CA GLY A 31 13.61 -27.87 -12.09
C GLY A 31 13.60 -29.37 -12.37
N ALA A 32 12.46 -29.99 -12.61
CA ALA A 32 12.44 -31.32 -13.22
C ALA A 32 12.80 -31.24 -14.72
N PRO A 33 13.68 -32.09 -15.26
CA PRO A 33 13.98 -32.12 -16.69
C PRO A 33 12.75 -32.60 -17.48
N LEU A 34 12.43 -31.90 -18.57
CA LEU A 34 11.29 -32.21 -19.46
C LEU A 34 11.55 -33.32 -20.48
N SER A 35 12.71 -33.97 -20.45
CA SER A 35 13.08 -35.01 -21.45
C SER A 35 13.51 -36.31 -20.77
N GLU A 36 12.89 -37.40 -21.17
CA GLU A 36 13.25 -38.75 -20.75
C GLU A 36 14.45 -39.35 -21.50
N ASN A 37 15.08 -38.61 -22.43
CA ASN A 37 16.20 -39.10 -23.22
C ASN A 37 17.42 -38.14 -23.11
N PRO A 38 18.47 -38.54 -22.38
CA PRO A 38 19.57 -37.63 -22.03
C PRO A 38 20.56 -37.30 -23.15
N GLU A 39 20.49 -37.93 -24.32
CA GLU A 39 21.61 -37.87 -25.27
C GLU A 39 21.46 -36.88 -26.42
N ASP A 40 20.26 -36.33 -26.76
CA ASP A 40 20.08 -35.59 -28.00
C ASP A 40 19.26 -34.26 -27.94
N ALA A 41 18.86 -33.79 -26.82
CA ALA A 41 18.14 -32.48 -26.73
C ALA A 41 18.83 -31.55 -25.72
N PRO A 42 18.93 -30.24 -26.02
CA PRO A 42 19.36 -29.29 -25.01
C PRO A 42 18.38 -29.36 -23.82
N ILE A 43 18.91 -29.61 -22.62
CA ILE A 43 18.10 -29.73 -21.40
C ILE A 43 17.43 -28.37 -21.19
N THR A 44 16.12 -28.30 -21.47
CA THR A 44 15.35 -27.09 -21.26
C THR A 44 14.77 -27.12 -19.84
N TYR A 45 15.32 -26.35 -18.94
CA TYR A 45 14.81 -26.24 -17.57
C TYR A 45 13.55 -25.40 -17.55
N SER A 46 12.47 -25.95 -17.04
CA SER A 46 11.22 -25.24 -16.84
C SER A 46 11.18 -24.60 -15.47
N TYR A 47 11.60 -23.36 -15.36
CA TYR A 47 11.32 -22.53 -14.17
C TYR A 47 9.89 -22.00 -14.23
N SER A 48 9.26 -21.82 -13.07
CA SER A 48 7.96 -21.17 -12.99
C SER A 48 8.04 -19.74 -13.59
N PRO A 49 6.92 -19.20 -14.10
CA PRO A 49 6.90 -17.81 -14.59
C PRO A 49 7.39 -16.79 -13.58
N ALA A 50 7.12 -17.00 -12.29
CA ALA A 50 7.59 -16.13 -11.22
C ALA A 50 9.12 -16.15 -11.06
N VAL A 51 9.75 -17.33 -11.12
CA VAL A 51 11.22 -17.48 -11.08
C VAL A 51 11.86 -16.86 -12.30
N ARG A 52 11.31 -17.05 -13.50
CA ARG A 52 11.81 -16.42 -14.75
C ARG A 52 11.72 -14.89 -14.68
N ALA A 53 10.61 -14.35 -14.19
CA ALA A 53 10.45 -12.90 -14.01
C ALA A 53 11.44 -12.36 -12.94
N SER A 54 11.76 -13.14 -11.93
CA SER A 54 12.77 -12.80 -10.92
C SER A 54 14.17 -12.76 -11.52
N PHE A 55 14.53 -13.71 -12.37
CA PHE A 55 15.80 -13.69 -13.10
C PHE A 55 15.94 -12.45 -13.99
N ALA A 56 14.90 -12.12 -14.77
CA ALA A 56 14.91 -10.95 -15.64
C ALA A 56 15.13 -9.65 -14.85
N ARG A 57 14.51 -9.53 -13.67
CA ARG A 57 14.76 -8.39 -12.78
C ARG A 57 16.17 -8.43 -12.20
N ALA A 58 16.58 -9.56 -11.62
CA ALA A 58 17.88 -9.67 -10.95
C ALA A 58 19.08 -9.47 -11.88
N SER A 59 18.96 -9.82 -13.16
CA SER A 59 20.01 -9.63 -14.18
C SER A 59 20.08 -8.21 -14.75
N ASP A 60 19.07 -7.37 -14.52
CA ASP A 60 19.15 -5.95 -14.84
C ASP A 60 20.01 -5.23 -13.81
N ILE A 61 21.29 -5.06 -14.15
CA ILE A 61 22.26 -4.42 -13.24
C ILE A 61 21.99 -2.94 -13.00
N SER A 62 21.15 -2.29 -13.83
CA SER A 62 20.83 -0.87 -13.67
C SER A 62 19.97 -0.57 -12.43
N GLN A 63 19.33 -1.60 -11.84
CA GLN A 63 18.58 -1.47 -10.61
C GLN A 63 19.43 -1.38 -9.34
N TYR A 64 20.71 -1.73 -9.42
CA TYR A 64 21.62 -1.72 -8.28
C TYR A 64 22.47 -0.46 -8.27
N SER A 65 22.71 0.09 -7.09
CA SER A 65 23.67 1.18 -6.90
C SER A 65 25.11 0.69 -7.09
N ASP A 66 26.02 1.61 -7.37
CA ASP A 66 27.45 1.31 -7.46
C ASP A 66 28.02 0.67 -6.19
N THR A 67 27.48 1.05 -5.02
CA THR A 67 27.87 0.48 -3.72
C THR A 67 27.41 -0.97 -3.58
N GLU A 68 26.19 -1.29 -3.97
CA GLU A 68 25.69 -2.66 -3.96
C GLU A 68 26.47 -3.54 -4.92
N LEU A 69 26.72 -3.09 -6.15
CA LEU A 69 27.52 -3.81 -7.12
C LEU A 69 28.96 -4.01 -6.64
N ALA A 70 29.58 -3.00 -6.02
CA ALA A 70 30.91 -3.12 -5.45
C ALA A 70 30.99 -4.15 -4.31
N SER A 71 29.90 -4.40 -3.62
CA SER A 71 29.80 -5.44 -2.58
C SER A 71 29.64 -6.85 -3.14
N ALA A 72 29.28 -7.00 -4.41
CA ALA A 72 29.02 -8.29 -5.04
C ALA A 72 30.34 -9.01 -5.34
N THR A 73 30.70 -9.97 -4.50
CA THR A 73 31.85 -10.88 -4.68
C THR A 73 31.43 -12.22 -5.27
N GLN A 74 30.14 -12.47 -5.35
CA GLN A 74 29.55 -13.70 -5.90
C GLN A 74 28.41 -13.36 -6.87
N TRP A 75 28.25 -14.22 -7.85
CA TRP A 75 27.18 -14.14 -8.85
C TRP A 75 26.49 -15.49 -8.98
N VAL A 76 25.22 -15.48 -9.32
CA VAL A 76 24.50 -16.68 -9.74
C VAL A 76 24.35 -16.64 -11.25
N ALA A 77 24.66 -17.77 -11.90
CA ALA A 77 24.40 -17.94 -13.32
C ALA A 77 23.60 -19.21 -13.58
N VAL A 78 22.63 -19.13 -14.49
CA VAL A 78 21.95 -20.30 -15.04
C VAL A 78 22.75 -20.80 -16.22
N SER A 79 23.26 -22.02 -16.14
CA SER A 79 24.17 -22.58 -17.14
C SER A 79 23.87 -24.04 -17.43
N SER A 80 24.01 -24.42 -18.71
CA SER A 80 23.92 -25.82 -19.17
C SER A 80 25.13 -26.66 -18.77
N GLN A 81 26.18 -26.07 -18.23
CA GLN A 81 27.41 -26.72 -17.82
C GLN A 81 27.86 -26.29 -16.43
N PRO A 82 28.58 -27.12 -15.70
CA PRO A 82 29.19 -26.74 -14.43
C PRO A 82 30.19 -25.60 -14.61
N ILE A 83 29.93 -24.44 -13.99
CA ILE A 83 30.80 -23.25 -14.07
C ILE A 83 31.15 -22.65 -12.70
N GLY A 84 30.71 -23.30 -11.63
CA GLY A 84 30.93 -22.83 -10.26
C GLY A 84 30.43 -23.84 -9.25
N LYS A 85 29.99 -23.37 -8.08
CA LYS A 85 29.37 -24.20 -7.06
C LYS A 85 27.87 -24.32 -7.35
N GLU A 86 27.36 -25.54 -7.49
CA GLU A 86 25.94 -25.77 -7.75
C GLU A 86 25.07 -25.25 -6.60
N SER A 87 23.98 -24.59 -6.96
CA SER A 87 22.97 -24.14 -6.01
C SER A 87 22.11 -25.32 -5.54
N ASN A 88 21.88 -25.42 -4.26
CA ASN A 88 20.96 -26.43 -3.71
C ASN A 88 19.47 -26.06 -3.90
N LEU A 89 19.18 -24.86 -4.38
CA LEU A 89 17.83 -24.31 -4.47
C LEU A 89 17.26 -24.33 -5.89
N LEU A 90 18.13 -24.21 -6.88
CA LEU A 90 17.75 -24.12 -8.30
C LEU A 90 18.62 -25.05 -9.13
N ALA A 91 18.00 -25.92 -9.91
CA ALA A 91 18.75 -26.77 -10.86
C ALA A 91 19.47 -25.91 -11.89
N ASN A 92 20.71 -26.28 -12.24
CA ASN A 92 21.59 -25.57 -13.15
C ASN A 92 21.85 -24.09 -12.84
N ALA A 93 21.62 -23.69 -11.62
CA ALA A 93 22.10 -22.42 -11.11
C ALA A 93 23.44 -22.64 -10.38
N TRP A 94 24.41 -21.85 -10.75
CA TRP A 94 25.79 -21.95 -10.27
C TRP A 94 26.19 -20.67 -9.57
N ILE A 95 26.77 -20.78 -8.38
CA ILE A 95 27.33 -19.65 -7.63
C ILE A 95 28.81 -19.54 -8.02
N ILE A 96 29.20 -18.39 -8.52
CA ILE A 96 30.54 -18.11 -9.02
C ILE A 96 31.16 -17.01 -8.17
N ASP A 97 32.35 -17.26 -7.63
CA ASP A 97 33.16 -16.25 -6.97
C ASP A 97 33.88 -15.40 -8.04
N ILE A 98 33.35 -14.20 -8.28
CA ILE A 98 33.88 -13.27 -9.28
C ILE A 98 33.52 -11.83 -8.87
N SER A 99 34.50 -10.94 -9.03
CA SER A 99 34.29 -9.53 -8.72
C SER A 99 33.35 -8.85 -9.73
N TRP A 100 32.67 -7.83 -9.28
CA TRP A 100 31.82 -6.97 -10.11
C TRP A 100 32.53 -6.45 -11.38
N GLN A 101 33.82 -6.08 -11.27
CA GLN A 101 34.58 -5.55 -12.41
C GLN A 101 34.82 -6.61 -13.50
N GLN A 102 34.93 -7.88 -13.12
CA GLN A 102 35.21 -8.99 -14.03
C GLN A 102 33.95 -9.67 -14.56
N ALA A 103 32.87 -9.69 -13.76
CA ALA A 103 31.66 -10.45 -14.02
C ALA A 103 30.98 -10.10 -15.36
N PRO A 104 30.77 -8.82 -15.75
CA PRO A 104 30.09 -8.50 -16.99
C PRO A 104 30.79 -9.08 -18.23
N GLY A 105 32.14 -8.95 -18.31
CA GLY A 105 32.90 -9.50 -19.41
C GLY A 105 32.91 -11.02 -19.44
N TYR A 106 33.04 -11.65 -18.27
CA TYR A 106 33.04 -13.09 -18.11
C TYR A 106 31.69 -13.71 -18.55
N PHE A 107 30.58 -13.17 -18.06
CA PHE A 107 29.28 -13.70 -18.41
C PHE A 107 28.86 -13.39 -19.84
N ALA A 108 29.23 -12.23 -20.40
CA ALA A 108 28.99 -11.92 -21.80
C ALA A 108 29.70 -12.93 -22.74
N ASP A 109 30.94 -13.35 -22.44
CA ASP A 109 31.65 -14.37 -23.20
C ASP A 109 30.96 -15.74 -23.13
N LEU A 110 30.47 -16.14 -21.96
CA LEU A 110 29.75 -17.41 -21.77
C LEU A 110 28.35 -17.39 -22.40
N GLN A 111 27.66 -16.26 -22.38
CA GLN A 111 26.38 -16.09 -23.08
C GLN A 111 26.55 -16.16 -24.61
N ALA A 112 27.59 -15.52 -25.15
CA ALA A 112 27.91 -15.59 -26.57
C ALA A 112 28.22 -17.03 -27.04
N LYS A 113 28.72 -17.89 -26.14
CA LYS A 113 28.99 -19.32 -26.38
C LYS A 113 27.76 -20.20 -26.13
N GLY A 114 26.63 -19.65 -25.70
CA GLY A 114 25.42 -20.41 -25.36
C GLY A 114 25.55 -21.27 -24.10
N ILE A 115 26.54 -21.02 -23.26
CA ILE A 115 26.80 -21.77 -22.02
C ILE A 115 25.96 -21.21 -20.88
N VAL A 116 25.84 -19.89 -20.75
CA VAL A 116 25.07 -19.18 -19.73
C VAL A 116 23.83 -18.57 -20.36
N GLU A 117 22.68 -18.79 -19.76
CA GLU A 117 21.40 -18.17 -20.16
C GLU A 117 21.28 -16.78 -19.53
N THR A 118 21.48 -16.70 -18.21
CA THR A 118 21.38 -15.45 -17.45
C THR A 118 22.34 -15.48 -16.25
N ALA A 119 22.73 -14.31 -15.79
CA ALA A 119 23.53 -14.16 -14.57
C ALA A 119 23.14 -12.88 -13.83
N TYR A 120 23.24 -12.90 -12.48
CA TYR A 120 22.96 -11.76 -11.65
C TYR A 120 23.88 -11.72 -10.40
N PRO A 121 24.18 -10.52 -9.87
CA PRO A 121 25.03 -10.37 -8.71
C PRO A 121 24.31 -10.81 -7.42
N LEU A 122 25.05 -11.43 -6.49
CA LEU A 122 24.62 -11.60 -5.11
C LEU A 122 25.06 -10.36 -4.33
N VAL A 123 24.19 -9.36 -4.27
CA VAL A 123 24.40 -8.14 -3.50
C VAL A 123 23.96 -8.35 -2.05
N SER A 124 24.66 -7.70 -1.13
CA SER A 124 24.24 -7.64 0.26
C SER A 124 22.93 -6.85 0.36
N LYS A 125 21.94 -7.42 1.02
CA LYS A 125 20.69 -6.73 1.35
C LYS A 125 20.73 -6.37 2.82
N GLU A 126 20.56 -5.08 3.10
CA GLU A 126 20.21 -4.70 4.46
C GLU A 126 18.77 -5.13 4.73
N VAL A 127 18.60 -5.94 5.74
CA VAL A 127 17.28 -6.34 6.21
C VAL A 127 17.13 -5.82 7.65
N THR A 128 16.16 -4.97 7.85
CA THR A 128 15.77 -4.53 9.19
C THR A 128 14.58 -5.37 9.65
N PRO A 129 14.45 -5.66 10.96
CA PRO A 129 13.23 -6.24 11.49
C PRO A 129 12.03 -5.37 11.06
N ARG A 130 10.93 -5.98 10.72
CA ARG A 130 9.69 -5.25 10.45
C ARG A 130 9.31 -4.48 11.70
N TRP A 131 8.98 -3.20 11.53
CA TRP A 131 8.40 -2.43 12.61
C TRP A 131 7.01 -3.00 12.95
N THR A 132 6.81 -3.28 14.22
CA THR A 132 5.52 -3.73 14.75
C THR A 132 5.12 -2.75 15.83
N PRO A 133 3.90 -2.19 15.79
CA PRO A 133 3.40 -1.32 16.84
C PRO A 133 3.39 -2.02 18.21
N ASN A 134 3.57 -1.24 19.25
CA ASN A 134 3.43 -1.72 20.64
C ASN A 134 2.09 -1.30 21.26
N ASP A 135 1.16 -0.86 20.45
CA ASP A 135 -0.14 -0.35 20.85
C ASP A 135 -1.05 -1.51 21.30
N PRO A 136 -1.74 -1.39 22.44
CA PRO A 136 -2.38 -2.52 23.11
C PRO A 136 -3.48 -3.19 22.28
N TYR A 137 -4.15 -2.47 21.38
CA TYR A 137 -5.21 -3.03 20.53
C TYR A 137 -4.75 -3.39 19.12
N PHE A 138 -3.46 -3.26 18.78
CA PHE A 138 -2.97 -3.62 17.46
C PHE A 138 -3.28 -5.07 17.08
N SER A 139 -3.15 -6.00 18.03
CA SER A 139 -3.46 -7.42 17.80
C SER A 139 -4.92 -7.71 17.43
N ASP A 140 -5.83 -6.78 17.69
CA ASP A 140 -7.25 -6.90 17.36
C ASP A 140 -7.59 -6.24 16.00
N GLN A 141 -6.65 -5.50 15.42
CA GLN A 141 -6.81 -4.76 14.17
C GLN A 141 -6.57 -5.67 12.95
N TRP A 142 -7.47 -6.63 12.74
CA TRP A 142 -7.38 -7.61 11.66
C TRP A 142 -7.28 -6.97 10.26
N HIS A 143 -7.81 -5.78 10.07
CA HIS A 143 -7.74 -5.06 8.81
C HIS A 143 -6.32 -4.59 8.45
N LEU A 144 -5.44 -4.43 9.43
CA LEU A 144 -4.03 -4.07 9.24
C LEU A 144 -3.11 -5.30 9.17
N GLU A 145 -3.37 -6.31 10.02
CA GLU A 145 -2.67 -7.59 10.06
C GLU A 145 -3.64 -8.70 10.48
N ASN A 146 -4.07 -9.51 9.52
CA ASN A 146 -4.99 -10.61 9.77
C ASN A 146 -4.23 -11.93 10.02
N THR A 147 -4.18 -12.34 11.26
CA THR A 147 -3.62 -13.63 11.69
C THR A 147 -4.68 -14.71 11.88
N GLY A 148 -5.95 -14.41 11.54
CA GLY A 148 -7.11 -15.26 11.82
C GLY A 148 -7.74 -15.00 13.19
N GLN A 149 -7.40 -13.91 13.88
CA GLN A 149 -7.85 -13.55 15.24
C GLN A 149 -9.37 -13.37 15.35
N THR A 150 -10.07 -13.07 14.27
CA THR A 150 -11.54 -12.95 14.23
C THR A 150 -12.24 -14.21 13.74
N GLY A 151 -11.49 -15.29 13.44
CA GLY A 151 -12.02 -16.52 12.84
C GLY A 151 -12.15 -16.46 11.31
N SER A 152 -11.69 -15.38 10.67
CA SER A 152 -11.57 -15.25 9.21
C SER A 152 -10.29 -15.91 8.69
N ASN A 153 -10.15 -16.00 7.37
CA ASN A 153 -8.93 -16.50 6.76
C ASN A 153 -7.77 -15.55 7.06
N ALA A 154 -6.66 -16.07 7.55
CA ALA A 154 -5.46 -15.28 7.78
C ALA A 154 -4.90 -14.70 6.47
N ASN A 155 -4.24 -13.54 6.55
CA ASN A 155 -3.66 -12.76 5.44
C ASN A 155 -4.70 -12.13 4.47
N GLU A 156 -5.97 -12.08 4.84
CA GLU A 156 -6.97 -11.26 4.16
C GLU A 156 -7.07 -9.90 4.86
N ASP A 157 -6.17 -8.99 4.54
CA ASP A 157 -6.02 -7.65 5.11
C ASP A 157 -5.49 -6.65 4.08
N VAL A 158 -5.25 -5.40 4.48
CA VAL A 158 -4.72 -4.36 3.58
C VAL A 158 -3.20 -4.49 3.34
N ASN A 159 -2.53 -5.43 3.98
CA ASN A 159 -1.09 -5.72 3.86
C ASN A 159 -0.17 -4.50 4.07
N ILE A 160 -0.55 -3.62 4.99
CA ILE A 160 0.14 -2.34 5.22
C ILE A 160 1.41 -2.48 6.05
N THR A 161 1.52 -3.52 6.89
CA THR A 161 2.61 -3.68 7.86
C THR A 161 4.00 -3.70 7.21
N GLY A 162 4.07 -4.22 5.97
CA GLY A 162 5.28 -4.23 5.17
C GLY A 162 5.75 -2.83 4.76
N ALA A 163 4.81 -1.89 4.52
CA ALA A 163 5.11 -0.53 4.11
C ALA A 163 5.68 0.31 5.26
N TRP A 164 5.32 0.04 6.51
CA TRP A 164 5.71 0.84 7.68
C TRP A 164 7.21 0.89 7.97
N ASN A 165 7.99 -0.03 7.41
CA ASN A 165 9.45 0.04 7.50
C ASN A 165 10.04 1.25 6.74
N SER A 166 9.33 1.72 5.73
CA SER A 166 9.78 2.82 4.86
C SER A 166 8.84 4.02 4.91
N TYR A 167 7.54 3.79 5.09
CA TYR A 167 6.50 4.81 4.97
C TYR A 167 5.48 4.66 6.09
N LYS A 168 5.29 5.71 6.88
CA LYS A 168 4.30 5.78 7.97
C LYS A 168 3.34 6.95 7.81
N GLY A 169 3.39 7.64 6.69
CA GLY A 169 2.58 8.83 6.43
C GLY A 169 3.21 10.14 6.90
N THR A 170 4.43 10.13 7.44
CA THR A 170 5.09 11.36 7.92
C THR A 170 5.19 12.41 6.82
N GLY A 171 4.68 13.62 7.09
CA GLY A 171 4.62 14.74 6.15
C GLY A 171 3.41 14.68 5.20
N VAL A 172 2.45 13.79 5.44
CA VAL A 172 1.14 13.74 4.77
C VAL A 172 0.08 14.17 5.77
N VAL A 173 -0.87 15.00 5.36
CA VAL A 173 -2.02 15.44 6.17
C VAL A 173 -3.31 14.84 5.60
N ILE A 174 -4.09 14.22 6.47
CA ILE A 174 -5.40 13.66 6.16
C ILE A 174 -6.49 14.53 6.79
N GLY A 175 -7.30 15.19 5.97
CA GLY A 175 -8.51 15.88 6.38
C GLY A 175 -9.65 14.86 6.54
N ILE A 176 -10.18 14.77 7.74
CA ILE A 176 -11.34 13.91 8.05
C ILE A 176 -12.59 14.74 7.90
N VAL A 177 -13.30 14.55 6.80
CA VAL A 177 -14.56 15.24 6.49
C VAL A 177 -15.69 14.38 7.03
N ASP A 178 -16.22 14.73 8.21
CA ASP A 178 -17.13 13.84 8.96
C ASP A 178 -18.01 14.63 9.97
N ASP A 179 -18.46 13.96 11.03
CA ASP A 179 -19.29 14.50 12.13
C ASP A 179 -18.47 15.27 13.20
N GLY A 180 -17.22 15.52 12.95
CA GLY A 180 -16.27 16.16 13.83
C GLY A 180 -15.11 15.23 14.20
N LEU A 181 -14.11 15.77 14.91
CA LEU A 181 -12.93 15.05 15.36
C LEU A 181 -12.53 15.50 16.76
N ASP A 182 -12.44 14.56 17.72
CA ASP A 182 -11.88 14.83 19.05
C ASP A 182 -10.35 14.96 18.96
N TRP A 183 -9.90 16.16 18.68
CA TRP A 183 -8.48 16.48 18.54
C TRP A 183 -7.67 16.37 19.84
N ASN A 184 -8.35 16.29 21.01
CA ASN A 184 -7.70 16.02 22.29
C ASN A 184 -7.59 14.52 22.62
N HIS A 185 -8.03 13.65 21.72
CA HIS A 185 -7.92 12.21 21.93
C HIS A 185 -6.45 11.80 22.03
N PRO A 186 -6.00 11.15 23.12
CA PRO A 186 -4.58 10.93 23.40
C PRO A 186 -3.87 10.01 22.39
N ASP A 187 -4.60 9.37 21.50
CA ASP A 187 -4.07 8.52 20.43
C ASP A 187 -4.09 9.21 19.04
N LEU A 188 -4.50 10.50 19.01
CA LEU A 188 -4.59 11.30 17.77
C LEU A 188 -3.83 12.63 17.85
N ASP A 189 -3.52 13.13 19.06
CA ASP A 189 -3.08 14.51 19.29
C ASP A 189 -1.62 14.79 18.89
N ASP A 190 -0.74 13.80 18.86
CA ASP A 190 0.70 13.99 18.61
C ASP A 190 1.01 14.59 17.21
N TYR A 191 0.20 14.28 16.20
CA TYR A 191 0.36 14.75 14.81
C TYR A 191 -0.83 15.57 14.31
N TYR A 192 -1.59 16.15 15.25
CA TYR A 192 -2.78 16.90 14.90
C TYR A 192 -2.46 18.32 14.41
N GLU A 193 -3.05 18.70 13.27
CA GLU A 193 -2.79 19.96 12.56
C GLU A 193 -3.93 20.97 12.74
N SER A 194 -4.12 21.47 13.96
CA SER A 194 -5.24 22.34 14.37
C SER A 194 -5.35 23.64 13.58
N SER A 195 -4.32 24.05 12.85
CA SER A 195 -4.39 25.22 11.98
C SER A 195 -5.16 24.97 10.68
N LEU A 196 -5.48 23.72 10.38
CA LEU A 196 -6.17 23.27 9.18
C LEU A 196 -7.61 22.84 9.45
N ASP A 197 -8.05 22.95 10.71
CA ASP A 197 -9.39 22.57 11.13
C ASP A 197 -10.46 23.54 10.62
N TYR A 198 -11.67 23.03 10.41
CA TYR A 198 -12.84 23.85 10.23
C TYR A 198 -14.14 23.12 10.54
N ASP A 199 -15.06 23.79 11.23
CA ASP A 199 -16.45 23.39 11.40
C ASP A 199 -17.35 24.14 10.39
N PHE A 200 -17.78 23.42 9.35
CA PHE A 200 -18.67 23.95 8.30
C PHE A 200 -20.13 24.07 8.79
N CYS A 201 -20.47 23.52 9.95
CA CYS A 201 -21.79 23.62 10.55
C CYS A 201 -21.92 24.90 11.38
N SER A 202 -20.94 25.21 12.22
CA SER A 202 -20.92 26.42 13.07
C SER A 202 -20.19 27.60 12.42
N ASN A 203 -19.40 27.35 11.36
CA ASN A 203 -18.52 28.30 10.66
C ASN A 203 -17.44 28.86 11.59
N ASP A 204 -16.73 28.00 12.27
CA ASP A 204 -15.57 28.30 13.09
C ASP A 204 -14.47 27.28 12.91
N ASN A 205 -13.40 27.32 13.71
CA ASN A 205 -12.25 26.43 13.61
C ASN A 205 -12.20 25.37 14.71
N ASP A 206 -13.34 25.02 15.30
CA ASP A 206 -13.41 23.99 16.36
C ASP A 206 -14.25 22.79 15.88
N PRO A 207 -13.62 21.78 15.31
CA PRO A 207 -14.30 20.58 14.81
C PRO A 207 -14.62 19.58 15.91
N THR A 208 -14.64 20.01 17.18
CA THR A 208 -14.95 19.14 18.32
C THR A 208 -16.35 18.54 18.18
N PRO A 209 -16.50 17.23 18.07
CA PRO A 209 -17.79 16.61 17.84
C PRO A 209 -18.73 16.82 19.02
N SER A 210 -20.03 16.84 18.76
CA SER A 210 -21.02 16.82 19.85
C SER A 210 -20.89 15.52 20.67
N SER A 211 -21.44 15.49 21.88
CA SER A 211 -21.36 14.31 22.77
C SER A 211 -21.99 13.03 22.21
N PHE A 212 -22.70 13.12 21.08
CA PHE A 212 -23.36 12.00 20.40
C PHE A 212 -22.65 11.60 19.09
N ASP A 213 -21.75 12.43 18.62
CA ASP A 213 -21.00 12.26 17.40
C ASP A 213 -19.59 11.70 17.74
N GLY A 214 -19.12 10.76 17.00
CA GLY A 214 -17.81 10.14 17.26
C GLY A 214 -17.37 9.28 16.09
N HIS A 215 -18.09 9.39 14.98
CA HIS A 215 -17.81 8.63 13.78
C HIS A 215 -16.51 9.14 13.12
N GLY A 216 -16.35 10.47 12.95
CA GLY A 216 -15.14 11.07 12.40
C GLY A 216 -13.92 10.81 13.27
N THR A 217 -14.04 10.85 14.60
CA THR A 217 -12.94 10.46 15.51
C THR A 217 -12.54 8.99 15.30
N SER A 218 -13.51 8.10 15.11
CA SER A 218 -13.25 6.69 14.82
C SER A 218 -12.60 6.49 13.45
N ALA A 219 -13.06 7.22 12.43
CA ALA A 219 -12.46 7.22 11.09
C ALA A 219 -11.01 7.72 11.12
N ALA A 220 -10.74 8.80 11.88
CA ALA A 220 -9.39 9.31 12.12
C ALA A 220 -8.49 8.26 12.76
N GLY A 221 -9.00 7.52 13.75
CA GLY A 221 -8.26 6.45 14.43
C GLY A 221 -7.85 5.33 13.48
N VAL A 222 -8.76 4.88 12.62
CA VAL A 222 -8.45 3.87 11.59
C VAL A 222 -7.44 4.39 10.57
N ALA A 223 -7.55 5.65 10.18
CA ALA A 223 -6.66 6.26 9.20
C ALA A 223 -5.26 6.52 9.76
N ALA A 224 -5.14 7.14 10.94
CA ALA A 224 -3.89 7.73 11.39
C ALA A 224 -3.73 7.83 12.93
N SER A 225 -4.34 6.94 13.74
CA SER A 225 -3.94 6.90 15.16
C SER A 225 -2.44 6.67 15.30
N VAL A 226 -1.84 7.30 16.30
CA VAL A 226 -0.38 7.35 16.51
C VAL A 226 0.16 5.98 16.83
N GLY A 227 0.91 5.39 15.92
CA GLY A 227 1.42 4.04 16.13
C GLY A 227 2.73 3.99 16.90
N GLY A 228 2.81 3.06 17.83
CA GLY A 228 4.00 2.80 18.63
C GLY A 228 4.13 3.73 19.86
N ASN A 229 3.04 4.35 20.28
CA ASN A 229 2.97 5.21 21.47
C ASN A 229 2.54 4.45 22.74
N SER A 230 2.29 3.14 22.64
CA SER A 230 1.79 2.27 23.73
C SER A 230 0.37 2.62 24.20
N LEU A 231 -0.42 3.29 23.37
CA LEU A 231 -1.82 3.64 23.63
C LEU A 231 -2.71 3.02 22.55
N GLY A 232 -4.00 2.89 22.81
CA GLY A 232 -5.08 2.60 21.87
C GLY A 232 -4.75 1.66 20.72
N THR A 233 -4.79 2.21 19.52
CA THR A 233 -4.73 1.53 18.22
C THR A 233 -3.59 2.08 17.36
N THR A 234 -3.34 1.45 16.22
CA THR A 234 -2.42 1.95 15.19
C THR A 234 -3.21 2.34 13.95
N GLY A 235 -3.03 3.53 13.43
CA GLY A 235 -3.61 3.91 12.14
C GLY A 235 -2.91 3.25 10.96
N ALA A 236 -3.58 3.20 9.80
CA ALA A 236 -2.97 2.72 8.57
C ALA A 236 -1.73 3.57 8.17
N ALA A 237 -1.78 4.88 8.46
CA ALA A 237 -0.69 5.83 8.31
C ALA A 237 -0.30 6.44 9.66
N PRO A 238 0.38 5.69 10.55
CA PRO A 238 0.53 6.01 11.97
C PRO A 238 1.44 7.20 12.29
N GLY A 239 1.93 7.90 11.33
CA GLY A 239 2.73 9.12 11.45
C GLY A 239 2.23 10.24 10.53
N ALA A 240 1.01 10.12 10.00
CA ALA A 240 0.37 11.17 9.22
C ALA A 240 -0.24 12.24 10.15
N GLY A 241 -0.31 13.48 9.66
CA GLY A 241 -1.07 14.55 10.29
C GLY A 241 -2.57 14.35 10.10
N LEU A 242 -3.37 14.85 11.03
CA LEU A 242 -4.83 14.84 10.98
C LEU A 242 -5.37 16.27 11.07
N ALA A 243 -6.40 16.58 10.30
CA ALA A 243 -7.20 17.81 10.42
C ALA A 243 -8.69 17.44 10.47
N GLY A 244 -9.45 18.04 11.37
CA GLY A 244 -10.89 17.83 11.52
C GLY A 244 -11.67 18.79 10.63
N LEU A 245 -12.54 18.25 9.76
CA LEU A 245 -13.43 19.01 8.90
C LEU A 245 -14.86 18.59 9.20
N GLU A 246 -15.50 19.26 10.17
CA GLU A 246 -16.87 18.93 10.57
C GLU A 246 -17.87 19.39 9.51
N LEU A 247 -18.56 18.45 8.90
CA LEU A 247 -19.49 18.70 7.81
C LEU A 247 -20.89 18.10 8.03
N ILE A 248 -20.96 16.84 8.48
CA ILE A 248 -22.21 16.08 8.42
C ILE A 248 -23.07 16.17 9.69
N SER A 249 -22.66 16.91 10.69
CA SER A 249 -23.43 17.17 11.92
C SER A 249 -24.60 18.16 11.69
N CYS A 250 -24.74 18.70 10.48
CA CYS A 250 -25.80 19.64 10.10
C CYS A 250 -26.32 19.36 8.69
N SER A 251 -27.31 20.16 8.26
CA SER A 251 -27.87 20.01 6.92
C SER A 251 -26.85 20.38 5.85
N LEU A 252 -26.63 19.49 4.93
CA LEU A 252 -25.71 19.65 3.81
C LEU A 252 -26.28 20.53 2.70
N SER A 253 -25.40 21.19 1.98
CA SER A 253 -25.68 21.88 0.72
C SER A 253 -24.48 21.73 -0.21
N ASP A 254 -24.71 21.76 -1.51
CA ASP A 254 -23.66 21.68 -2.54
C ASP A 254 -22.50 22.70 -2.30
N SER A 255 -22.82 23.91 -1.79
CA SER A 255 -21.79 24.89 -1.44
C SER A 255 -20.93 24.41 -0.27
N ARG A 256 -21.56 23.90 0.79
CA ARG A 256 -20.86 23.47 2.00
C ARG A 256 -20.01 22.23 1.73
N GLU A 257 -20.52 21.29 0.93
CA GLU A 257 -19.76 20.14 0.46
C GLU A 257 -18.54 20.56 -0.37
N GLY A 258 -18.72 21.50 -1.30
CA GLY A 258 -17.62 22.04 -2.10
C GLY A 258 -16.58 22.78 -1.25
N ASP A 259 -17.03 23.61 -0.29
CA ASP A 259 -16.14 24.34 0.60
C ASP A 259 -15.30 23.39 1.47
N ALA A 260 -15.89 22.30 1.98
CA ALA A 260 -15.19 21.31 2.80
C ALA A 260 -14.16 20.53 2.00
N LEU A 261 -14.48 20.12 0.79
CA LEU A 261 -13.61 19.30 -0.06
C LEU A 261 -12.48 20.09 -0.71
N SER A 262 -12.53 21.42 -0.71
CA SER A 262 -11.44 22.28 -1.19
C SER A 262 -10.78 23.10 -0.08
N HIS A 263 -11.14 22.84 1.19
CA HIS A 263 -10.56 23.53 2.33
C HIS A 263 -9.07 23.23 2.47
N GLU A 264 -8.25 24.27 2.54
CA GLU A 264 -6.79 24.16 2.70
C GLU A 264 -6.12 23.17 1.73
N GLN A 265 -6.60 23.10 0.48
CA GLN A 265 -6.16 22.16 -0.56
C GLN A 265 -4.64 22.18 -0.87
N GLN A 266 -3.92 23.20 -0.38
CA GLN A 266 -2.48 23.28 -0.52
C GLN A 266 -1.74 22.56 0.62
N SER A 267 -2.40 22.32 1.75
CA SER A 267 -1.82 21.80 2.98
C SER A 267 -2.37 20.43 3.33
N ILE A 268 -3.63 20.15 3.02
CA ILE A 268 -4.25 18.83 3.16
C ILE A 268 -3.92 17.99 1.92
N ASP A 269 -3.42 16.79 2.10
CA ASP A 269 -3.05 15.88 1.01
C ASP A 269 -4.19 14.96 0.61
N ILE A 270 -4.96 14.49 1.58
CA ILE A 270 -6.01 13.48 1.41
C ILE A 270 -7.27 13.95 2.13
N TYR A 271 -8.42 13.93 1.45
CA TYR A 271 -9.74 14.10 2.08
C TYR A 271 -10.38 12.73 2.24
N SER A 272 -10.66 12.35 3.49
CA SER A 272 -11.30 11.09 3.85
C SER A 272 -12.77 11.33 4.16
N ASN A 273 -13.66 10.72 3.37
CA ASN A 273 -15.10 10.89 3.43
C ASN A 273 -15.79 9.55 3.76
N SER A 274 -16.39 9.45 4.93
CA SER A 274 -17.06 8.24 5.38
C SER A 274 -18.57 8.47 5.53
N TRP A 275 -19.14 9.16 4.56
CA TRP A 275 -20.57 9.53 4.50
C TRP A 275 -21.09 9.46 3.06
N GLY A 276 -22.41 9.49 2.90
CA GLY A 276 -23.07 9.44 1.60
C GLY A 276 -24.58 9.53 1.71
N PRO A 277 -25.31 9.23 0.62
CA PRO A 277 -26.78 9.08 0.66
C PRO A 277 -27.21 7.96 1.60
N SER A 278 -28.51 7.84 1.84
CA SER A 278 -29.06 6.72 2.64
C SER A 278 -28.76 5.38 1.96
N ASP A 279 -28.30 4.42 2.75
CA ASP A 279 -28.04 3.03 2.33
C ASP A 279 -29.37 2.26 2.24
N ASP A 280 -30.23 2.60 1.26
CA ASP A 280 -31.59 2.07 1.13
C ASP A 280 -31.87 1.37 -0.22
N GLY A 281 -30.84 1.25 -1.07
CA GLY A 281 -30.95 0.63 -2.40
C GLY A 281 -31.73 1.45 -3.43
N GLU A 282 -32.28 2.60 -3.04
CA GLU A 282 -33.15 3.43 -3.89
C GLU A 282 -32.64 4.87 -4.05
N THR A 283 -31.96 5.41 -3.02
CA THR A 283 -31.52 6.81 -3.00
C THR A 283 -30.25 6.99 -3.80
N LEU A 284 -30.34 7.74 -4.90
CA LEU A 284 -29.23 8.11 -5.75
C LEU A 284 -28.99 9.63 -5.67
N LYS A 285 -27.85 10.05 -5.15
CA LYS A 285 -27.45 11.47 -5.07
C LYS A 285 -26.01 11.62 -5.51
N GLY A 286 -25.81 12.13 -6.72
CA GLY A 286 -24.51 12.55 -7.19
C GLY A 286 -24.11 13.94 -6.67
N PRO A 287 -22.82 14.33 -6.86
CA PRO A 287 -22.31 15.64 -6.47
C PRO A 287 -23.01 16.77 -7.22
N GLY A 288 -23.23 17.89 -6.52
CA GLY A 288 -23.71 19.12 -7.13
C GLY A 288 -22.63 19.87 -7.92
N PRO A 289 -22.99 20.94 -8.66
CA PRO A 289 -22.02 21.69 -9.48
C PRO A 289 -20.86 22.31 -8.71
N LEU A 290 -21.08 22.76 -7.46
CA LEU A 290 -20.01 23.36 -6.65
C LEU A 290 -19.07 22.30 -6.09
N MET A 291 -19.59 21.17 -5.68
CA MET A 291 -18.79 20.01 -5.28
C MET A 291 -17.95 19.49 -6.46
N LEU A 292 -18.51 19.41 -7.67
CA LEU A 292 -17.75 19.07 -8.87
C LEU A 292 -16.63 20.07 -9.17
N ALA A 293 -16.90 21.38 -8.98
CA ALA A 293 -15.87 22.40 -9.16
C ALA A 293 -14.76 22.31 -8.11
N ALA A 294 -15.09 21.90 -6.88
CA ALA A 294 -14.08 21.60 -5.85
C ALA A 294 -13.19 20.44 -6.28
N PHE A 295 -13.73 19.33 -6.75
CA PHE A 295 -12.96 18.21 -7.28
C PHE A 295 -12.03 18.62 -8.43
N GLU A 296 -12.52 19.42 -9.36
CA GLU A 296 -11.68 19.94 -10.45
C GLU A 296 -10.55 20.83 -9.93
N SER A 297 -10.82 21.67 -8.92
CA SER A 297 -9.81 22.50 -8.26
C SER A 297 -8.75 21.63 -7.56
N ASP A 298 -9.18 20.67 -6.78
CA ASP A 298 -8.29 19.78 -6.03
C ASP A 298 -7.37 18.98 -6.96
N ILE A 299 -7.92 18.41 -8.02
CA ILE A 299 -7.14 17.62 -8.98
C ILE A 299 -6.11 18.48 -9.71
N ASN A 300 -6.46 19.72 -10.07
CA ASN A 300 -5.62 20.54 -10.93
C ASN A 300 -4.71 21.51 -10.16
N GLN A 301 -5.09 21.93 -8.96
CA GLN A 301 -4.42 23.00 -8.22
C GLN A 301 -3.93 22.57 -6.84
N GLY A 302 -4.53 21.55 -6.26
CA GLY A 302 -4.17 21.06 -4.93
C GLY A 302 -2.72 20.63 -4.84
N ARG A 303 -2.12 20.79 -3.67
CA ARG A 303 -0.73 20.39 -3.39
C ARG A 303 0.28 21.00 -4.38
N GLY A 304 0.09 22.27 -4.73
CA GLY A 304 0.95 22.96 -5.70
C GLY A 304 0.85 22.41 -7.14
N GLY A 305 -0.28 21.81 -7.52
CA GLY A 305 -0.54 21.21 -8.82
C GLY A 305 -0.24 19.72 -8.92
N LEU A 306 0.06 19.05 -7.80
CA LEU A 306 0.18 17.58 -7.74
C LEU A 306 -1.18 16.89 -7.65
N GLY A 307 -2.19 17.63 -7.24
CA GLY A 307 -3.54 17.15 -6.98
C GLY A 307 -3.72 16.52 -5.59
N ASN A 308 -4.88 16.71 -4.97
CA ASN A 308 -5.27 16.04 -3.74
C ASN A 308 -5.84 14.66 -4.03
N ILE A 309 -5.83 13.80 -3.01
CA ILE A 309 -6.47 12.49 -3.05
C ILE A 309 -7.79 12.60 -2.30
N ILE A 310 -8.88 12.19 -2.93
CA ILE A 310 -10.20 12.16 -2.31
C ILE A 310 -10.63 10.70 -2.21
N THR A 311 -10.91 10.23 -1.00
CA THR A 311 -11.40 8.87 -0.73
C THR A 311 -12.83 8.93 -0.23
N TRP A 312 -13.62 7.94 -0.63
CA TRP A 312 -15.03 7.85 -0.22
C TRP A 312 -15.37 6.43 0.21
N ALA A 313 -16.19 6.30 1.26
CA ALA A 313 -16.75 5.01 1.68
C ALA A 313 -17.73 4.48 0.63
N ALA A 314 -17.74 3.16 0.45
CA ALA A 314 -18.65 2.50 -0.50
C ALA A 314 -20.09 2.31 0.02
N GLY A 315 -20.40 2.77 1.24
CA GLY A 315 -21.70 2.57 1.89
C GLY A 315 -21.80 1.26 2.67
N ASN A 316 -22.94 1.05 3.33
CA ASN A 316 -23.22 -0.12 4.18
C ASN A 316 -24.48 -0.89 3.77
N GLY A 317 -25.11 -0.51 2.64
CA GLY A 317 -26.39 -1.00 2.18
C GLY A 317 -26.38 -2.32 1.41
N LEU A 318 -25.33 -3.15 1.56
CA LEU A 318 -25.20 -4.43 0.85
C LEU A 318 -26.43 -5.34 0.99
N ASP A 319 -27.03 -5.38 2.19
CA ASP A 319 -28.22 -6.20 2.49
C ASP A 319 -29.51 -5.63 1.87
N ASP A 320 -29.48 -4.37 1.44
CA ASP A 320 -30.59 -3.64 0.82
C ASP A 320 -30.41 -3.48 -0.70
N ASP A 321 -29.51 -4.26 -1.30
CA ASP A 321 -29.12 -4.18 -2.72
C ASP A 321 -28.57 -2.79 -3.14
N ASP A 322 -28.06 -2.03 -2.19
CA ASP A 322 -27.48 -0.74 -2.42
C ASP A 322 -26.12 -0.84 -3.14
N ASN A 323 -25.74 0.22 -3.77
CA ASN A 323 -24.48 0.30 -4.51
C ASN A 323 -23.73 1.60 -4.18
N SER A 324 -22.48 1.65 -4.52
CA SER A 324 -21.58 2.77 -4.21
C SER A 324 -21.70 3.99 -5.16
N ASN A 325 -22.92 4.35 -5.54
CA ASN A 325 -23.16 5.51 -6.42
C ASN A 325 -23.27 6.81 -5.65
#